data_15597b126e12b691d461e6fa7afa4108
#
_entry.id   15597b126e12b691d461e6fa7afa4108
#
_cell.length_a   1.000
_cell.length_b   1.000
_cell.length_c   1.000
_cell.angle_alpha   90.00
_cell.angle_beta   90.00
_cell.angle_gamma   90.00
#
_symmetry.space_group_name_H-M   'P 1'
#
loop_
_entity.id
_entity.type
_entity.pdbx_description
1 polymer ?
#
loop_
_entity_poly.entity_id
_entity_poly.type
_entity_poly.pdbx_seq_one_letter_code
_entity_poly.pdbx_strand_id
1 'polypeptide(L)'
;MLSMPYQFLALRSSLINYTGIVGIAVMSVAMILATRPVIFEPYLGGLDKMYRLHKWLGISGLVMSIAHWLCTQAPKWFVSLGWIGRPARQAQPEQTLAVFRYFQSQRGLAEAIGEWAFYATVVLIVLALVKWFPYRLFFKTHRLLALVYLFLVFHAVVLMRYSYWGEVIAPVMVLLMIPGSAAALIVLFRKVGRGRRAMGLIDNFIYHKYLGVLEVTIQLKGRWSGHKAGQFAFVTFDDKEGAHPFTLSSAWEGDGRMLFIIKGLGDYTKTLPATLKVGALVKVEGPYGEFNFSSNKPRQIWVGGGIGITPFIARMKKLAKQPDGKRIDLFHTTTNLDAEAVEMLQHDANLANVKLHVLVEARDGRLNAERICRAVPKWKSSDIWFCGPAGFGHDLRRDFCARGLDSDDFHQELFEMR
;
A
#
# COMPACT_ATOMS: atom_id res chain seq x y z
N MET A 1 -46.82 11.19 20.97
CA MET A 1 -45.81 10.20 20.51
C MET A 1 -46.22 9.71 19.14
N LEU A 2 -45.42 9.96 18.13
CA LEU A 2 -45.62 9.44 16.76
C LEU A 2 -45.30 7.95 16.75
N SER A 3 -46.22 7.11 16.24
CA SER A 3 -45.92 5.70 15.98
C SER A 3 -44.91 5.60 14.82
N MET A 4 -43.89 4.74 14.94
CA MET A 4 -42.97 4.50 13.83
C MET A 4 -43.73 3.87 12.64
N PRO A 5 -43.69 4.46 11.44
CA PRO A 5 -44.29 3.85 10.26
C PRO A 5 -43.60 2.51 9.95
N TYR A 6 -44.38 1.51 9.56
CA TYR A 6 -43.84 0.18 9.15
C TYR A 6 -42.76 0.30 8.07
N GLN A 7 -42.93 1.19 7.11
CA GLN A 7 -41.95 1.48 6.05
C GLN A 7 -40.60 1.95 6.60
N PHE A 8 -40.58 2.75 7.66
CA PHE A 8 -39.33 3.19 8.30
C PHE A 8 -38.58 2.02 8.94
N LEU A 9 -39.27 1.11 9.62
CA LEU A 9 -38.67 -0.07 10.24
C LEU A 9 -38.07 -1.02 9.19
N ALA A 10 -38.80 -1.22 8.08
CA ALA A 10 -38.31 -2.04 6.94
C ALA A 10 -37.07 -1.41 6.30
N LEU A 11 -37.10 -0.11 6.01
CA LEU A 11 -35.94 0.62 5.44
C LEU A 11 -34.74 0.56 6.38
N ARG A 12 -34.93 0.84 7.67
CA ARG A 12 -33.87 0.75 8.69
C ARG A 12 -33.25 -0.64 8.69
N SER A 13 -34.05 -1.68 8.71
CA SER A 13 -33.53 -3.06 8.70
C SER A 13 -32.72 -3.37 7.44
N SER A 14 -33.16 -2.88 6.29
CA SER A 14 -32.41 -3.02 5.03
C SER A 14 -31.09 -2.25 5.05
N LEU A 15 -31.08 -1.02 5.57
CA LEU A 15 -29.88 -0.22 5.72
C LEU A 15 -28.87 -0.85 6.70
N ILE A 16 -29.31 -1.41 7.82
CA ILE A 16 -28.44 -2.14 8.75
C ILE A 16 -27.77 -3.31 8.05
N ASN A 17 -28.53 -4.13 7.32
CA ASN A 17 -27.95 -5.28 6.61
C ASN A 17 -27.00 -4.82 5.50
N TYR A 18 -27.40 -3.83 4.68
CA TYR A 18 -26.57 -3.30 3.60
C TYR A 18 -25.23 -2.75 4.12
N THR A 19 -25.26 -1.86 5.11
CA THR A 19 -24.06 -1.26 5.68
C THR A 19 -23.18 -2.28 6.37
N GLY A 20 -23.77 -3.28 7.06
CA GLY A 20 -23.03 -4.37 7.68
C GLY A 20 -22.33 -5.27 6.67
N ILE A 21 -23.03 -5.69 5.62
CA ILE A 21 -22.49 -6.55 4.55
C ILE A 21 -21.38 -5.82 3.78
N VAL A 22 -21.61 -4.58 3.35
CA VAL A 22 -20.59 -3.79 2.65
C VAL A 22 -19.40 -3.52 3.56
N GLY A 23 -19.65 -3.18 4.84
CA GLY A 23 -18.60 -2.92 5.82
C GLY A 23 -17.67 -4.12 5.99
N ILE A 24 -18.20 -5.31 6.26
CA ILE A 24 -17.36 -6.50 6.44
C ILE A 24 -16.71 -6.96 5.12
N ALA A 25 -17.37 -6.77 3.97
CA ALA A 25 -16.80 -7.10 2.67
C ALA A 25 -15.55 -6.27 2.35
N VAL A 26 -15.62 -4.93 2.50
CA VAL A 26 -14.46 -4.05 2.26
C VAL A 26 -13.34 -4.29 3.27
N MET A 27 -13.67 -4.58 4.53
CA MET A 27 -12.68 -4.97 5.55
C MET A 27 -12.01 -6.29 5.21
N SER A 28 -12.74 -7.28 4.67
CA SER A 28 -12.18 -8.56 4.23
C SER A 28 -11.17 -8.36 3.11
N VAL A 29 -11.50 -7.57 2.09
CA VAL A 29 -10.56 -7.22 1.01
C VAL A 29 -9.35 -6.47 1.56
N ALA A 30 -9.54 -5.51 2.47
CA ALA A 30 -8.44 -4.81 3.11
C ALA A 30 -7.50 -5.77 3.86
N MET A 31 -8.04 -6.75 4.58
CA MET A 31 -7.24 -7.77 5.28
C MET A 31 -6.44 -8.65 4.31
N ILE A 32 -7.04 -9.05 3.18
CA ILE A 32 -6.33 -9.82 2.15
C ILE A 32 -5.15 -9.00 1.60
N LEU A 33 -5.36 -7.73 1.24
CA LEU A 33 -4.31 -6.84 0.72
C LEU A 33 -3.19 -6.59 1.76
N ALA A 34 -3.50 -6.60 3.06
CA ALA A 34 -2.50 -6.45 4.12
C ALA A 34 -1.44 -7.57 4.14
N THR A 35 -1.71 -8.73 3.53
CA THR A 35 -0.74 -9.84 3.42
C THR A 35 0.23 -9.70 2.26
N ARG A 36 0.13 -8.64 1.44
CA ARG A 36 0.99 -8.37 0.26
C ARG A 36 0.95 -9.50 -0.79
N PRO A 37 -0.22 -9.90 -1.26
CA PRO A 37 -0.33 -10.99 -2.23
C PRO A 37 0.17 -10.56 -3.62
N VAL A 38 1.36 -10.97 -3.99
CA VAL A 38 2.06 -10.60 -5.25
C VAL A 38 1.24 -10.95 -6.49
N ILE A 39 0.38 -11.96 -6.40
CA ILE A 39 -0.50 -12.36 -7.51
C ILE A 39 -1.41 -11.21 -7.99
N PHE A 40 -1.70 -10.23 -7.14
CA PHE A 40 -2.54 -9.08 -7.49
C PHE A 40 -1.73 -7.88 -8.00
N GLU A 41 -0.39 -7.87 -7.85
CA GLU A 41 0.42 -6.73 -8.29
C GLU A 41 0.24 -6.39 -9.77
N PRO A 42 0.26 -7.35 -10.73
CA PRO A 42 0.08 -7.03 -12.15
C PRO A 42 -1.27 -6.40 -12.47
N TYR A 43 -2.32 -6.79 -11.73
CA TYR A 43 -3.70 -6.29 -11.94
C TYR A 43 -3.95 -4.95 -11.25
N LEU A 44 -3.28 -4.69 -10.14
CA LEU A 44 -3.46 -3.48 -9.34
C LEU A 44 -2.34 -2.45 -9.56
N GLY A 45 -1.37 -2.78 -10.42
CA GLY A 45 -0.28 -1.90 -10.82
C GLY A 45 0.84 -1.74 -9.79
N GLY A 46 1.03 -2.75 -8.90
CA GLY A 46 2.12 -2.82 -7.94
C GLY A 46 1.66 -2.68 -6.48
N LEU A 47 2.55 -3.06 -5.57
CA LEU A 47 2.27 -3.07 -4.12
C LEU A 47 2.02 -1.67 -3.55
N ASP A 48 2.64 -0.63 -4.09
CA ASP A 48 2.43 0.76 -3.73
C ASP A 48 0.96 1.18 -3.93
N LYS A 49 0.36 0.83 -5.07
CA LYS A 49 -1.05 1.09 -5.38
C LYS A 49 -1.99 0.20 -4.58
N MET A 50 -1.57 -1.05 -4.29
CA MET A 50 -2.31 -1.94 -3.37
C MET A 50 -2.40 -1.34 -1.96
N TYR A 51 -1.35 -0.71 -1.43
CA TYR A 51 -1.40 0.00 -0.14
C TYR A 51 -2.32 1.21 -0.18
N ARG A 52 -2.31 1.95 -1.28
CA ARG A 52 -3.27 3.04 -1.48
C ARG A 52 -4.72 2.53 -1.48
N LEU A 53 -4.99 1.42 -2.18
CA LEU A 53 -6.30 0.77 -2.16
C LEU A 53 -6.67 0.30 -0.76
N HIS A 54 -5.76 -0.37 -0.03
CA HIS A 54 -5.96 -0.79 1.35
C HIS A 54 -6.36 0.39 2.26
N LYS A 55 -5.70 1.53 2.14
CA LYS A 55 -6.03 2.76 2.88
C LYS A 55 -7.47 3.22 2.60
N TRP A 56 -7.87 3.28 1.32
CA TRP A 56 -9.21 3.70 0.94
C TRP A 56 -10.28 2.71 1.37
N LEU A 57 -10.01 1.41 1.31
CA LEU A 57 -10.89 0.37 1.86
C LEU A 57 -11.04 0.52 3.38
N GLY A 58 -9.96 0.83 4.10
CA GLY A 58 -10.02 1.12 5.52
C GLY A 58 -10.91 2.32 5.85
N ILE A 59 -10.78 3.42 5.10
CA ILE A 59 -11.63 4.61 5.24
C ILE A 59 -13.10 4.26 4.91
N SER A 60 -13.34 3.54 3.81
CA SER A 60 -14.69 3.10 3.42
C SER A 60 -15.31 2.18 4.48
N GLY A 61 -14.52 1.25 5.04
CA GLY A 61 -14.94 0.39 6.15
C GLY A 61 -15.34 1.19 7.38
N LEU A 62 -14.58 2.22 7.73
CA LEU A 62 -14.91 3.13 8.85
C LEU A 62 -16.24 3.89 8.59
N VAL A 63 -16.41 4.44 7.40
CA VAL A 63 -17.65 5.16 7.02
C VAL A 63 -18.85 4.22 7.10
N MET A 64 -18.76 3.00 6.56
CA MET A 64 -19.82 2.01 6.63
C MET A 64 -20.10 1.56 8.06
N SER A 65 -19.08 1.41 8.90
CA SER A 65 -19.26 1.07 10.32
C SER A 65 -19.97 2.17 11.10
N ILE A 66 -19.64 3.44 10.85
CA ILE A 66 -20.33 4.58 11.46
C ILE A 66 -21.79 4.63 11.01
N ALA A 67 -22.05 4.47 9.71
CA ALA A 67 -23.41 4.44 9.17
C ALA A 67 -24.22 3.27 9.78
N HIS A 68 -23.63 2.08 9.87
CA HIS A 68 -24.23 0.90 10.50
C HIS A 68 -24.59 1.17 11.97
N TRP A 69 -23.65 1.70 12.74
CA TRP A 69 -23.84 2.03 14.14
C TRP A 69 -24.94 3.10 14.33
N LEU A 70 -24.95 4.15 13.51
CA LEU A 70 -25.98 5.16 13.54
C LEU A 70 -27.38 4.56 13.26
N CYS A 71 -27.50 3.69 12.25
CA CYS A 71 -28.77 3.00 11.96
C CYS A 71 -29.25 2.14 13.12
N THR A 72 -28.35 1.63 13.97
CA THR A 72 -28.72 0.84 15.16
C THR A 72 -29.03 1.71 16.36
N GLN A 73 -28.33 2.81 16.60
CA GLN A 73 -28.44 3.63 17.83
C GLN A 73 -29.41 4.81 17.71
N ALA A 74 -29.48 5.48 16.55
CA ALA A 74 -30.32 6.67 16.40
C ALA A 74 -31.80 6.46 16.80
N PRO A 75 -32.46 5.33 16.43
CA PRO A 75 -33.83 5.08 16.88
C PRO A 75 -33.96 4.94 18.41
N LYS A 76 -32.93 4.39 19.08
CA LYS A 76 -32.93 4.29 20.55
C LYS A 76 -32.89 5.68 21.18
N TRP A 77 -32.10 6.60 20.62
CA TRP A 77 -32.04 8.00 21.07
C TRP A 77 -33.36 8.71 20.84
N PHE A 78 -34.01 8.55 19.68
CA PHE A 78 -35.29 9.14 19.39
C PHE A 78 -36.40 8.64 20.33
N VAL A 79 -36.36 7.36 20.71
CA VAL A 79 -37.25 6.79 21.72
C VAL A 79 -36.95 7.37 23.09
N SER A 80 -35.68 7.51 23.51
CA SER A 80 -35.31 8.07 24.81
C SER A 80 -35.66 9.53 24.95
N LEU A 81 -35.65 10.30 23.85
CA LEU A 81 -36.07 11.69 23.77
C LEU A 81 -37.62 11.86 23.71
N GLY A 82 -38.35 10.75 23.66
CA GLY A 82 -39.81 10.79 23.60
C GLY A 82 -40.39 11.18 22.23
N TRP A 83 -39.55 11.29 21.20
CA TRP A 83 -39.99 11.67 19.85
C TRP A 83 -40.77 10.55 19.15
N ILE A 84 -40.42 9.29 19.44
CA ILE A 84 -40.99 8.10 18.82
C ILE A 84 -41.40 7.10 19.91
N GLY A 85 -42.54 6.43 19.71
CA GLY A 85 -43.00 5.35 20.58
C GLY A 85 -42.12 4.10 20.45
N ARG A 86 -41.95 3.36 21.54
CA ARG A 86 -41.23 2.06 21.50
C ARG A 86 -41.98 1.09 20.58
N PRO A 87 -41.34 0.51 19.55
CA PRO A 87 -42.02 -0.50 18.73
C PRO A 87 -42.34 -1.74 19.56
N ALA A 88 -43.49 -2.37 19.29
CA ALA A 88 -43.85 -3.62 19.94
C ALA A 88 -42.80 -4.71 19.61
N ARG A 89 -42.40 -5.46 20.64
CA ARG A 89 -41.43 -6.55 20.48
C ARG A 89 -42.10 -7.69 19.76
N GLN A 90 -41.78 -7.89 18.46
CA GLN A 90 -42.25 -9.08 17.75
C GLN A 90 -41.39 -10.29 18.19
N ALA A 91 -42.08 -11.38 18.58
CA ALA A 91 -41.42 -12.65 18.84
C ALA A 91 -40.72 -13.13 17.56
N GLN A 92 -39.45 -13.45 17.64
CA GLN A 92 -38.74 -14.05 16.49
C GLN A 92 -39.20 -15.50 16.33
N PRO A 93 -39.53 -15.95 15.10
CA PRO A 93 -39.92 -17.33 14.89
C PRO A 93 -38.78 -18.27 15.28
N GLU A 94 -39.16 -19.39 15.90
CA GLU A 94 -38.19 -20.41 16.30
C GLU A 94 -37.54 -21.04 15.05
N GLN A 95 -36.22 -21.14 15.06
CA GLN A 95 -35.49 -21.65 13.91
C GLN A 95 -35.47 -23.18 13.90
N THR A 96 -35.77 -23.78 12.76
CA THR A 96 -35.80 -25.25 12.61
C THR A 96 -34.42 -25.87 12.55
N LEU A 97 -33.42 -25.21 11.90
CA LEU A 97 -32.06 -25.70 11.78
C LEU A 97 -31.26 -25.46 13.08
N ALA A 98 -30.57 -26.50 13.55
CA ALA A 98 -29.80 -26.47 14.78
C ALA A 98 -28.72 -25.35 14.77
N VAL A 99 -28.08 -25.10 13.63
CA VAL A 99 -27.07 -24.02 13.48
C VAL A 99 -27.69 -22.64 13.65
N PHE A 100 -28.89 -22.39 13.16
CA PHE A 100 -29.57 -21.12 13.30
C PHE A 100 -30.12 -20.91 14.70
N ARG A 101 -30.55 -21.99 15.39
CA ARG A 101 -30.88 -21.93 16.83
C ARG A 101 -29.65 -21.53 17.67
N TYR A 102 -28.49 -22.11 17.35
CA TYR A 102 -27.24 -21.72 18.00
C TYR A 102 -26.90 -20.24 17.73
N PHE A 103 -26.99 -19.75 16.49
CA PHE A 103 -26.79 -18.32 16.20
C PHE A 103 -27.79 -17.46 16.94
N GLN A 104 -29.05 -17.85 17.02
CA GLN A 104 -30.07 -17.13 17.77
C GLN A 104 -29.71 -17.01 19.26
N SER A 105 -29.16 -18.05 19.88
CA SER A 105 -28.70 -18.03 21.27
C SER A 105 -27.48 -17.11 21.48
N GLN A 106 -26.61 -16.95 20.47
CA GLN A 106 -25.43 -16.08 20.53
C GLN A 106 -25.69 -14.63 20.17
N ARG A 107 -26.93 -14.27 19.78
CA ARG A 107 -27.25 -12.95 19.26
C ARG A 107 -26.85 -11.81 20.20
N GLY A 108 -27.18 -11.91 21.48
CA GLY A 108 -26.83 -10.88 22.47
C GLY A 108 -25.33 -10.70 22.65
N LEU A 109 -24.57 -11.80 22.64
CA LEU A 109 -23.12 -11.77 22.68
C LEU A 109 -22.54 -11.10 21.42
N ALA A 110 -23.05 -11.47 20.24
CA ALA A 110 -22.58 -10.92 18.98
C ALA A 110 -22.89 -9.41 18.88
N GLU A 111 -24.04 -8.95 19.36
CA GLU A 111 -24.39 -7.52 19.42
C GLU A 111 -23.40 -6.76 20.34
N ALA A 112 -23.10 -7.27 21.51
CA ALA A 112 -22.16 -6.66 22.46
C ALA A 112 -20.72 -6.63 21.90
N ILE A 113 -20.24 -7.75 21.32
CA ILE A 113 -18.92 -7.82 20.67
C ILE A 113 -18.84 -6.82 19.53
N GLY A 114 -19.87 -6.73 18.68
CA GLY A 114 -19.93 -5.78 17.56
C GLY A 114 -19.83 -4.33 18.00
N GLU A 115 -20.48 -3.96 19.10
CA GLU A 115 -20.44 -2.61 19.63
C GLU A 115 -19.03 -2.23 20.12
N TRP A 116 -18.38 -3.08 20.92
CA TRP A 116 -17.01 -2.85 21.37
C TRP A 116 -16.00 -2.88 20.23
N ALA A 117 -16.16 -3.79 19.27
CA ALA A 117 -15.34 -3.86 18.08
C ALA A 117 -15.47 -2.58 17.22
N PHE A 118 -16.67 -2.00 17.14
CA PHE A 118 -16.87 -0.71 16.46
C PHE A 118 -16.06 0.42 17.13
N TYR A 119 -16.14 0.58 18.45
CA TYR A 119 -15.37 1.62 19.15
C TYR A 119 -13.86 1.42 18.96
N ALA A 120 -13.39 0.17 19.06
CA ALA A 120 -11.99 -0.16 18.79
C ALA A 120 -11.60 0.17 17.34
N THR A 121 -12.44 -0.15 16.35
CA THR A 121 -12.23 0.18 14.94
C THR A 121 -12.06 1.68 14.73
N VAL A 122 -12.96 2.50 15.28
CA VAL A 122 -12.90 3.97 15.18
C VAL A 122 -11.55 4.48 15.72
N VAL A 123 -11.21 4.11 16.95
CA VAL A 123 -9.96 4.57 17.59
C VAL A 123 -8.73 4.14 16.78
N LEU A 124 -8.65 2.86 16.40
CA LEU A 124 -7.47 2.31 15.72
C LEU A 124 -7.31 2.87 14.30
N ILE A 125 -8.39 3.09 13.55
CA ILE A 125 -8.31 3.69 12.21
C ILE A 125 -7.97 5.17 12.31
N VAL A 126 -8.56 5.92 13.24
CA VAL A 126 -8.19 7.33 13.46
C VAL A 126 -6.69 7.44 13.77
N LEU A 127 -6.17 6.62 14.69
CA LEU A 127 -4.72 6.56 14.98
C LEU A 127 -3.88 6.22 13.74
N ALA A 128 -4.39 5.35 12.86
CA ALA A 128 -3.70 4.99 11.64
C ALA A 128 -3.66 6.14 10.60
N LEU A 129 -4.66 7.02 10.58
CA LEU A 129 -4.75 8.15 9.65
C LEU A 129 -3.98 9.39 10.12
N VAL A 130 -3.69 9.49 11.41
CA VAL A 130 -2.96 10.62 12.01
C VAL A 130 -1.47 10.55 11.67
N LYS A 131 -0.98 11.46 10.82
CA LYS A 131 0.40 11.44 10.27
C LYS A 131 1.50 11.62 11.33
N TRP A 132 1.26 12.38 12.40
CA TRP A 132 2.22 12.61 13.49
C TRP A 132 2.24 11.49 14.54
N PHE A 133 1.39 10.45 14.40
CA PHE A 133 1.44 9.29 15.28
C PHE A 133 2.72 8.47 15.01
N PRO A 134 3.53 8.13 16.04
CA PRO A 134 4.82 7.48 15.86
C PRO A 134 4.73 6.17 15.08
N TYR A 135 5.62 6.00 14.07
CA TYR A 135 5.61 4.86 13.15
C TYR A 135 5.69 3.50 13.87
N ARG A 136 6.52 3.39 14.91
CA ARG A 136 6.64 2.19 15.74
C ARG A 136 5.32 1.80 16.42
N LEU A 137 4.59 2.78 16.94
CA LEU A 137 3.29 2.56 17.58
C LEU A 137 2.22 2.26 16.55
N PHE A 138 2.27 2.91 15.39
CA PHE A 138 1.39 2.64 14.26
C PHE A 138 1.38 1.14 13.91
N PHE A 139 2.52 0.52 13.70
CA PHE A 139 2.56 -0.92 13.37
C PHE A 139 1.98 -1.81 14.45
N LYS A 140 2.19 -1.46 15.72
CA LYS A 140 1.67 -2.24 16.86
C LYS A 140 0.15 -2.11 16.97
N THR A 141 -0.37 -0.88 16.92
CA THR A 141 -1.80 -0.60 17.07
C THR A 141 -2.59 -1.02 15.84
N HIS A 142 -2.08 -0.73 14.64
CA HIS A 142 -2.73 -1.10 13.38
C HIS A 142 -2.95 -2.60 13.25
N ARG A 143 -2.01 -3.42 13.74
CA ARG A 143 -2.16 -4.88 13.76
C ARG A 143 -3.34 -5.36 14.60
N LEU A 144 -3.74 -4.62 15.64
CA LEU A 144 -4.91 -4.96 16.46
C LEU A 144 -6.21 -4.93 15.64
N LEU A 145 -6.26 -4.18 14.53
CA LEU A 145 -7.40 -4.21 13.61
C LEU A 145 -7.66 -5.62 13.05
N ALA A 146 -6.64 -6.46 12.92
CA ALA A 146 -6.83 -7.85 12.50
C ALA A 146 -7.60 -8.67 13.56
N LEU A 147 -7.36 -8.43 14.85
CA LEU A 147 -8.15 -9.04 15.93
C LEU A 147 -9.58 -8.52 15.94
N VAL A 148 -9.73 -7.21 15.84
CA VAL A 148 -11.06 -6.55 15.78
C VAL A 148 -11.86 -7.08 14.59
N TYR A 149 -11.22 -7.26 13.43
CA TYR A 149 -11.85 -7.84 12.25
C TYR A 149 -12.40 -9.26 12.52
N LEU A 150 -11.67 -10.12 13.22
CA LEU A 150 -12.16 -11.47 13.57
C LEU A 150 -13.40 -11.40 14.47
N PHE A 151 -13.46 -10.47 15.40
CA PHE A 151 -14.66 -10.23 16.20
C PHE A 151 -15.84 -9.73 15.35
N LEU A 152 -15.56 -8.86 14.36
CA LEU A 152 -16.58 -8.39 13.42
C LEU A 152 -17.04 -9.51 12.46
N VAL A 153 -16.19 -10.46 12.09
CA VAL A 153 -16.60 -11.65 11.32
C VAL A 153 -17.58 -12.49 12.15
N PHE A 154 -17.28 -12.76 13.43
CA PHE A 154 -18.20 -13.45 14.33
C PHE A 154 -19.55 -12.71 14.43
N HIS A 155 -19.52 -11.40 14.68
CA HIS A 155 -20.69 -10.53 14.71
C HIS A 155 -21.52 -10.64 13.41
N ALA A 156 -20.86 -10.55 12.24
CA ALA A 156 -21.50 -10.60 10.94
C ALA A 156 -22.18 -11.96 10.68
N VAL A 157 -21.47 -13.06 10.96
CA VAL A 157 -22.00 -14.43 10.75
C VAL A 157 -23.22 -14.69 11.61
N VAL A 158 -23.17 -14.32 12.89
CA VAL A 158 -24.26 -14.57 13.84
C VAL A 158 -25.50 -13.71 13.58
N LEU A 159 -25.29 -12.45 13.15
CA LEU A 159 -26.39 -11.47 12.97
C LEU A 159 -26.92 -11.37 11.55
N MET A 160 -26.26 -12.01 10.57
CA MET A 160 -26.78 -12.05 9.19
C MET A 160 -28.18 -12.66 9.16
N ARG A 161 -29.07 -12.07 8.35
CA ARG A 161 -30.42 -12.62 8.19
C ARG A 161 -30.37 -14.06 7.70
N TYR A 162 -31.14 -14.94 8.34
CA TYR A 162 -31.16 -16.37 7.97
C TYR A 162 -31.59 -16.60 6.52
N SER A 163 -32.49 -15.77 5.98
CA SER A 163 -32.89 -15.84 4.56
C SER A 163 -31.70 -15.65 3.60
N TYR A 164 -30.71 -14.85 3.97
CA TYR A 164 -29.55 -14.59 3.12
C TYR A 164 -28.61 -15.79 2.96
N TRP A 165 -28.69 -16.76 3.90
CA TRP A 165 -27.88 -17.99 3.79
C TRP A 165 -28.33 -18.89 2.62
N GLY A 166 -29.55 -18.72 2.12
CA GLY A 166 -30.05 -19.38 0.89
C GLY A 166 -29.86 -18.58 -0.39
N GLU A 167 -29.33 -17.35 -0.29
CA GLU A 167 -29.18 -16.42 -1.39
C GLU A 167 -27.72 -16.35 -1.89
N VAL A 168 -27.49 -15.74 -3.06
CA VAL A 168 -26.15 -15.54 -3.66
C VAL A 168 -25.22 -14.75 -2.74
N ILE A 169 -25.75 -13.98 -1.80
CA ILE A 169 -24.97 -13.17 -0.87
C ILE A 169 -24.13 -14.03 0.10
N ALA A 170 -24.64 -15.19 0.52
CA ALA A 170 -23.92 -16.07 1.44
C ALA A 170 -22.60 -16.61 0.85
N PRO A 171 -22.55 -17.26 -0.33
CA PRO A 171 -21.29 -17.70 -0.89
C PRO A 171 -20.31 -16.57 -1.18
N VAL A 172 -20.79 -15.37 -1.58
CA VAL A 172 -19.92 -14.19 -1.75
C VAL A 172 -19.30 -13.78 -0.43
N MET A 173 -20.07 -13.72 0.65
CA MET A 173 -19.57 -13.36 1.99
C MET A 173 -18.60 -14.42 2.52
N VAL A 174 -18.88 -15.70 2.35
CA VAL A 174 -17.97 -16.79 2.72
C VAL A 174 -16.63 -16.67 1.95
N LEU A 175 -16.70 -16.42 0.63
CA LEU A 175 -15.52 -16.23 -0.22
C LEU A 175 -14.65 -15.04 0.21
N LEU A 176 -15.22 -14.02 0.82
CA LEU A 176 -14.49 -12.85 1.32
C LEU A 176 -14.02 -13.05 2.78
N MET A 177 -14.90 -13.52 3.67
CA MET A 177 -14.59 -13.62 5.09
C MET A 177 -13.59 -14.74 5.42
N ILE A 178 -13.61 -15.87 4.71
CA ILE A 178 -12.64 -16.96 4.97
C ILE A 178 -11.21 -16.54 4.63
N PRO A 179 -10.90 -16.06 3.39
CA PRO A 179 -9.55 -15.55 3.11
C PRO A 179 -9.18 -14.33 3.96
N GLY A 180 -10.15 -13.43 4.24
CA GLY A 180 -9.93 -12.29 5.14
C GLY A 180 -9.54 -12.74 6.55
N SER A 181 -10.19 -13.77 7.11
CA SER A 181 -9.86 -14.33 8.43
C SER A 181 -8.49 -15.02 8.42
N ALA A 182 -8.17 -15.78 7.37
CA ALA A 182 -6.84 -16.35 7.20
C ALA A 182 -5.77 -15.25 7.12
N ALA A 183 -6.02 -14.18 6.38
CA ALA A 183 -5.15 -13.01 6.29
C ALA A 183 -4.98 -12.34 7.67
N ALA A 184 -6.06 -12.16 8.43
CA ALA A 184 -6.01 -11.63 9.79
C ALA A 184 -5.10 -12.46 10.71
N LEU A 185 -5.22 -13.79 10.67
CA LEU A 185 -4.34 -14.70 11.42
C LEU A 185 -2.87 -14.57 10.98
N ILE A 186 -2.60 -14.48 9.66
CA ILE A 186 -1.24 -14.25 9.13
C ILE A 186 -0.65 -12.95 9.69
N VAL A 187 -1.44 -11.88 9.73
CA VAL A 187 -1.03 -10.57 10.27
C VAL A 187 -0.77 -10.65 11.78
N LEU A 188 -1.68 -11.26 12.55
CA LEU A 188 -1.56 -11.40 14.01
C LEU A 188 -0.31 -12.20 14.40
N PHE A 189 -0.02 -13.30 13.70
CA PHE A 189 1.15 -14.13 13.93
C PHE A 189 2.43 -13.62 13.26
N ARG A 190 2.44 -12.40 12.70
CA ARG A 190 3.60 -11.75 12.04
C ARG A 190 4.22 -12.59 10.92
N LYS A 191 3.39 -13.32 10.18
CA LYS A 191 3.83 -14.20 9.08
C LYS A 191 3.77 -13.53 7.69
N VAL A 192 3.38 -12.24 7.62
CA VAL A 192 3.34 -11.50 6.35
C VAL A 192 4.72 -11.52 5.69
N GLY A 193 4.76 -11.83 4.41
CA GLY A 193 5.98 -11.86 3.59
C GLY A 193 7.00 -12.95 3.94
N ARG A 194 6.71 -13.83 4.91
CA ARG A 194 7.68 -14.84 5.39
C ARG A 194 8.21 -15.75 4.29
N GLY A 195 7.36 -16.14 3.33
CA GLY A 195 7.75 -17.02 2.22
C GLY A 195 8.63 -16.34 1.15
N ARG A 196 8.81 -15.02 1.23
CA ARG A 196 9.62 -14.22 0.31
C ARG A 196 10.80 -13.52 1.01
N ARG A 197 11.16 -13.99 2.18
CA ARG A 197 12.21 -13.41 3.03
C ARG A 197 13.50 -14.21 2.90
N ALA A 198 14.58 -13.51 2.58
CA ALA A 198 15.94 -14.02 2.60
C ALA A 198 16.74 -13.34 3.72
N MET A 199 17.68 -14.06 4.29
CA MET A 199 18.70 -13.48 5.18
C MET A 199 19.87 -12.98 4.33
N GLY A 200 20.50 -11.89 4.76
CA GLY A 200 21.71 -11.36 4.14
C GLY A 200 22.68 -10.83 5.18
N LEU A 201 23.88 -10.53 4.74
CA LEU A 201 24.88 -9.79 5.49
C LEU A 201 25.18 -8.48 4.80
N ILE A 202 25.41 -7.43 5.56
CA ILE A 202 25.98 -6.18 5.04
C ILE A 202 27.42 -6.48 4.59
N ASP A 203 27.65 -6.44 3.28
CA ASP A 203 28.96 -6.66 2.68
C ASP A 203 29.82 -5.38 2.79
N ASN A 204 29.22 -4.26 2.41
CA ASN A 204 29.84 -2.94 2.49
C ASN A 204 28.79 -1.84 2.59
N PHE A 205 29.17 -0.66 3.05
CA PHE A 205 28.36 0.54 2.91
C PHE A 205 29.25 1.78 2.78
N ILE A 206 28.76 2.80 2.05
CA ILE A 206 29.42 4.10 1.83
C ILE A 206 28.42 5.21 2.16
N TYR A 207 28.84 6.17 2.98
CA TYR A 207 27.99 7.31 3.33
C TYR A 207 28.47 8.58 2.64
N HIS A 208 27.70 9.06 1.67
CA HIS A 208 27.91 10.34 0.99
C HIS A 208 27.32 11.47 1.86
N LYS A 209 28.15 11.99 2.77
CA LYS A 209 27.72 12.95 3.81
C LYS A 209 27.07 14.21 3.23
N TYR A 210 27.60 14.74 2.14
CA TYR A 210 27.10 15.95 1.49
C TYR A 210 25.68 15.77 0.92
N LEU A 211 25.39 14.60 0.34
CA LEU A 211 24.08 14.26 -0.20
C LEU A 211 23.10 13.72 0.87
N GLY A 212 23.58 13.33 2.03
CA GLY A 212 22.80 12.60 3.03
C GLY A 212 22.31 11.25 2.53
N VAL A 213 23.13 10.59 1.68
CA VAL A 213 22.79 9.32 1.01
C VAL A 213 23.74 8.22 1.49
N LEU A 214 23.18 7.07 1.78
CA LEU A 214 23.87 5.86 2.19
C LEU A 214 23.71 4.79 1.13
N GLU A 215 24.81 4.28 0.57
CA GLU A 215 24.85 3.11 -0.25
C GLU A 215 25.12 1.88 0.60
N VAL A 216 24.31 0.85 0.49
CA VAL A 216 24.47 -0.40 1.25
C VAL A 216 24.46 -1.57 0.30
N THR A 217 25.54 -2.33 0.28
CA THR A 217 25.62 -3.61 -0.43
C THR A 217 25.31 -4.74 0.56
N ILE A 218 24.36 -5.60 0.17
CA ILE A 218 23.96 -6.77 0.95
C ILE A 218 24.28 -8.02 0.14
N GLN A 219 24.99 -8.98 0.76
CA GLN A 219 25.18 -10.31 0.24
C GLN A 219 24.12 -11.23 0.83
N LEU A 220 23.18 -11.72 0.00
CA LEU A 220 22.14 -12.65 0.44
C LEU A 220 22.70 -14.02 0.78
N LYS A 221 22.13 -14.61 1.81
CA LYS A 221 22.31 -16.01 2.19
C LYS A 221 20.96 -16.73 2.05
N GLY A 222 20.87 -17.65 1.12
CA GLY A 222 19.66 -18.43 0.90
C GLY A 222 18.96 -18.14 -0.44
N ARG A 223 17.72 -18.61 -0.57
CA ARG A 223 16.99 -18.56 -1.84
C ARG A 223 16.41 -17.16 -2.08
N TRP A 224 16.66 -16.64 -3.25
CA TRP A 224 16.05 -15.44 -3.80
C TRP A 224 15.68 -15.69 -5.26
N SER A 225 14.47 -15.33 -5.65
CA SER A 225 13.95 -15.59 -7.01
C SER A 225 14.49 -14.64 -8.09
N GLY A 226 15.39 -13.73 -7.70
CA GLY A 226 15.82 -12.64 -8.56
C GLY A 226 14.89 -11.42 -8.43
N HIS A 227 15.30 -10.32 -9.07
CA HIS A 227 14.49 -9.11 -9.17
C HIS A 227 14.67 -8.42 -10.52
N LYS A 228 13.70 -7.60 -10.88
CA LYS A 228 13.76 -6.72 -12.06
C LYS A 228 14.19 -5.33 -11.62
N ALA A 229 14.90 -4.61 -12.48
CA ALA A 229 15.19 -3.18 -12.26
C ALA A 229 13.87 -2.41 -12.07
N GLY A 230 13.85 -1.51 -11.07
CA GLY A 230 12.66 -0.76 -10.67
C GLY A 230 11.84 -1.39 -9.55
N GLN A 231 12.08 -2.65 -9.21
CA GLN A 231 11.45 -3.27 -8.03
C GLN A 231 12.10 -2.80 -6.73
N PHE A 232 11.39 -2.98 -5.62
CA PHE A 232 11.87 -2.69 -4.28
C PHE A 232 11.76 -3.90 -3.37
N ALA A 233 12.43 -3.84 -2.23
CA ALA A 233 12.35 -4.84 -1.19
C ALA A 233 12.16 -4.17 0.19
N PHE A 234 11.53 -4.89 1.11
CA PHE A 234 11.51 -4.49 2.51
C PHE A 234 12.79 -4.99 3.18
N VAL A 235 13.60 -4.08 3.70
CA VAL A 235 14.82 -4.40 4.42
C VAL A 235 14.65 -4.12 5.89
N THR A 236 15.01 -5.08 6.74
CA THR A 236 15.05 -4.94 8.19
C THR A 236 16.50 -4.97 8.64
N PHE A 237 17.04 -3.81 9.00
CA PHE A 237 18.37 -3.68 9.59
C PHE A 237 18.33 -3.85 11.12
N ASP A 238 17.22 -3.44 11.76
CA ASP A 238 16.95 -3.61 13.18
C ASP A 238 15.52 -4.14 13.39
N ASP A 239 15.39 -5.26 14.10
CA ASP A 239 14.07 -5.85 14.38
C ASP A 239 13.17 -4.97 15.25
N LYS A 240 13.73 -4.04 16.01
CA LYS A 240 12.96 -3.08 16.82
C LYS A 240 12.28 -2.01 15.97
N GLU A 241 12.94 -1.61 14.87
CA GLU A 241 12.40 -0.64 13.91
C GLU A 241 11.44 -1.30 12.91
N GLY A 242 11.72 -2.54 12.54
CA GLY A 242 10.95 -3.28 11.55
C GLY A 242 11.45 -3.10 10.12
N ALA A 243 10.62 -3.51 9.17
CA ALA A 243 10.95 -3.53 7.76
C ALA A 243 10.62 -2.20 7.08
N HIS A 244 11.57 -1.66 6.31
CA HIS A 244 11.40 -0.45 5.50
C HIS A 244 11.57 -0.76 4.02
N PRO A 245 10.75 -0.18 3.12
CA PRO A 245 10.87 -0.37 1.69
C PRO A 245 12.01 0.45 1.12
N PHE A 246 12.87 -0.18 0.32
CA PHE A 246 13.96 0.47 -0.41
C PHE A 246 14.02 -0.08 -1.83
N THR A 247 14.23 0.81 -2.80
CA THR A 247 14.40 0.43 -4.20
C THR A 247 15.68 -0.38 -4.38
N LEU A 248 15.58 -1.48 -5.13
CA LEU A 248 16.73 -2.27 -5.55
C LEU A 248 17.51 -1.49 -6.62
N SER A 249 18.70 -1.01 -6.27
CA SER A 249 19.52 -0.11 -7.10
C SER A 249 20.56 -0.87 -7.92
N SER A 250 20.59 -2.22 -7.86
CA SER A 250 21.42 -3.10 -8.69
C SER A 250 20.58 -3.84 -9.74
N ALA A 251 21.22 -4.22 -10.84
CA ALA A 251 20.71 -5.29 -11.68
C ALA A 251 20.90 -6.64 -10.97
N TRP A 252 20.00 -7.59 -11.19
CA TRP A 252 20.16 -8.95 -10.67
C TRP A 252 21.08 -9.79 -11.56
N GLU A 253 22.14 -10.35 -10.98
CA GLU A 253 23.15 -11.16 -11.67
C GLU A 253 23.18 -12.63 -11.22
N GLY A 254 22.32 -13.00 -10.26
CA GLY A 254 22.28 -14.37 -9.74
C GLY A 254 23.31 -14.66 -8.64
N ASP A 255 24.16 -13.69 -8.30
CA ASP A 255 25.27 -13.79 -7.33
C ASP A 255 24.82 -13.55 -5.87
N GLY A 256 23.56 -13.19 -5.68
CA GLY A 256 23.01 -12.85 -4.37
C GLY A 256 23.38 -11.45 -3.86
N ARG A 257 24.05 -10.64 -4.68
CA ARG A 257 24.47 -9.28 -4.31
C ARG A 257 23.40 -8.26 -4.65
N MET A 258 23.09 -7.39 -3.68
CA MET A 258 22.09 -6.33 -3.81
C MET A 258 22.64 -4.99 -3.35
N LEU A 259 22.36 -3.94 -4.12
CA LEU A 259 22.66 -2.56 -3.75
C LEU A 259 21.38 -1.82 -3.42
N PHE A 260 21.40 -1.10 -2.31
CA PHE A 260 20.38 -0.14 -1.91
C PHE A 260 21.00 1.24 -1.73
N ILE A 261 20.36 2.27 -2.31
CA ILE A 261 20.77 3.67 -2.16
C ILE A 261 19.67 4.34 -1.33
N ILE A 262 20.00 4.75 -0.11
CA ILE A 262 19.05 5.18 0.91
C ILE A 262 19.33 6.64 1.28
N LYS A 263 18.31 7.52 1.14
CA LYS A 263 18.39 8.91 1.60
C LYS A 263 17.84 9.03 3.02
N GLY A 264 18.54 9.80 3.85
CA GLY A 264 18.15 10.12 5.22
C GLY A 264 16.96 11.07 5.29
N LEU A 265 15.74 10.60 4.97
CA LEU A 265 14.52 11.41 4.94
C LEU A 265 13.78 11.41 6.28
N GLY A 266 13.73 10.27 6.97
CA GLY A 266 13.05 10.11 8.26
C GLY A 266 14.03 9.92 9.42
N ASP A 267 13.50 9.89 10.64
CA ASP A 267 14.30 9.74 11.85
C ASP A 267 15.18 8.49 11.82
N TYR A 268 14.58 7.35 11.43
CA TYR A 268 15.30 6.09 11.34
C TYR A 268 16.38 6.08 10.25
N THR A 269 16.08 6.52 9.04
CA THR A 269 17.03 6.46 7.92
C THR A 269 18.23 7.38 8.13
N LYS A 270 18.07 8.46 8.90
CA LYS A 270 19.18 9.36 9.32
C LYS A 270 20.16 8.70 10.29
N THR A 271 19.73 7.71 11.07
CA THR A 271 20.59 7.00 12.03
C THR A 271 21.39 5.87 11.41
N LEU A 272 20.97 5.37 10.23
CA LEU A 272 21.60 4.21 9.59
C LEU A 272 23.12 4.35 9.40
N PRO A 273 23.67 5.51 8.92
CA PRO A 273 25.12 5.64 8.72
C PRO A 273 25.94 5.43 9.98
N ALA A 274 25.37 5.74 11.16
CA ALA A 274 26.05 5.61 12.45
C ALA A 274 25.81 4.24 13.12
N THR A 275 24.77 3.49 12.70
CA THR A 275 24.34 2.29 13.38
C THR A 275 24.69 1.00 12.62
N LEU A 276 24.84 1.07 11.30
CA LEU A 276 25.18 -0.10 10.48
C LEU A 276 26.61 -0.58 10.75
N LYS A 277 26.79 -1.89 10.63
CA LYS A 277 28.08 -2.57 10.74
C LYS A 277 28.23 -3.58 9.62
N VAL A 278 29.40 -3.61 8.98
CA VAL A 278 29.77 -4.66 8.03
C VAL A 278 29.68 -6.01 8.73
N GLY A 279 29.17 -7.02 8.06
CA GLY A 279 28.94 -8.35 8.60
C GLY A 279 27.64 -8.50 9.43
N ALA A 280 26.89 -7.41 9.70
CA ALA A 280 25.62 -7.49 10.40
C ALA A 280 24.56 -8.24 9.58
N LEU A 281 23.75 -9.05 10.27
CA LEU A 281 22.62 -9.77 9.67
C LEU A 281 21.48 -8.83 9.35
N VAL A 282 20.91 -8.98 8.15
CA VAL A 282 19.74 -8.23 7.69
C VAL A 282 18.70 -9.19 7.11
N LYS A 283 17.44 -8.78 7.13
CA LYS A 283 16.33 -9.50 6.50
C LYS A 283 15.89 -8.71 5.28
N VAL A 284 15.82 -9.37 4.12
CA VAL A 284 15.33 -8.78 2.87
C VAL A 284 14.10 -9.55 2.44
N GLU A 285 12.99 -8.86 2.23
CA GLU A 285 11.69 -9.43 1.85
C GLU A 285 11.23 -8.84 0.53
N GLY A 286 10.94 -9.69 -0.46
CA GLY A 286 10.49 -9.27 -1.79
C GLY A 286 10.93 -10.23 -2.89
N PRO A 287 11.13 -9.76 -4.13
CA PRO A 287 10.91 -8.39 -4.61
C PRO A 287 9.43 -8.05 -4.76
N TYR A 288 9.13 -6.74 -4.81
CA TYR A 288 7.80 -6.17 -5.01
C TYR A 288 7.86 -5.02 -6.03
N GLY A 289 6.71 -4.68 -6.60
CA GLY A 289 6.55 -3.54 -7.49
C GLY A 289 6.49 -3.89 -8.96
N GLU A 290 5.72 -3.08 -9.70
CA GLU A 290 5.49 -3.21 -11.15
C GLU A 290 6.14 -2.06 -11.96
N PHE A 291 7.07 -1.32 -11.38
CA PHE A 291 7.87 -0.31 -12.06
C PHE A 291 8.99 -0.99 -12.86
N ASN A 292 8.61 -1.73 -13.90
CA ASN A 292 9.46 -2.72 -14.58
C ASN A 292 9.98 -2.27 -15.96
N PHE A 293 9.68 -1.03 -16.38
CA PHE A 293 10.06 -0.43 -17.67
C PHE A 293 9.52 -1.19 -18.90
N SER A 294 8.52 -2.04 -18.72
CA SER A 294 7.88 -2.76 -19.82
C SER A 294 7.08 -1.79 -20.69
N SER A 295 7.33 -1.80 -21.99
CA SER A 295 6.73 -0.88 -22.93
C SER A 295 6.84 -1.40 -24.35
N ASN A 296 5.80 -1.19 -25.16
CA ASN A 296 5.80 -1.48 -26.59
C ASN A 296 6.28 -0.27 -27.43
N LYS A 297 6.54 0.89 -26.79
CA LYS A 297 6.98 2.11 -27.48
C LYS A 297 8.49 2.09 -27.74
N PRO A 298 8.93 2.70 -28.85
CA PRO A 298 10.35 2.73 -29.24
C PRO A 298 11.18 3.69 -28.39
N ARG A 299 10.53 4.54 -27.59
CA ARG A 299 11.18 5.56 -26.76
C ARG A 299 10.61 5.55 -25.35
N GLN A 300 11.47 5.85 -24.38
CA GLN A 300 11.08 6.11 -23.00
C GLN A 300 11.64 7.46 -22.52
N ILE A 301 10.88 8.14 -21.69
CA ILE A 301 11.31 9.33 -20.96
C ILE A 301 11.29 8.96 -19.48
N TRP A 302 12.44 9.07 -18.84
CA TRP A 302 12.60 8.78 -17.43
C TRP A 302 12.74 10.09 -16.65
N VAL A 303 12.08 10.20 -15.52
CA VAL A 303 12.14 11.40 -14.66
C VAL A 303 12.39 10.97 -13.22
N GLY A 304 13.60 11.24 -12.73
CA GLY A 304 14.03 10.94 -11.36
C GLY A 304 14.14 12.21 -10.52
N GLY A 305 13.27 12.33 -9.49
CA GLY A 305 13.31 13.44 -8.54
C GLY A 305 14.10 13.08 -7.27
N GLY A 306 15.25 13.71 -7.05
CA GLY A 306 16.10 13.41 -5.88
C GLY A 306 16.49 11.93 -5.81
N ILE A 307 16.19 11.26 -4.67
CA ILE A 307 16.50 9.83 -4.50
C ILE A 307 15.67 8.92 -5.45
N GLY A 308 14.63 9.43 -6.09
CA GLY A 308 13.88 8.71 -7.12
C GLY A 308 14.69 8.38 -8.38
N ILE A 309 15.98 8.69 -8.41
CA ILE A 309 16.92 8.24 -9.45
C ILE A 309 17.22 6.72 -9.36
N THR A 310 17.03 6.10 -8.20
CA THR A 310 17.48 4.73 -7.90
C THR A 310 16.95 3.64 -8.83
N PRO A 311 15.66 3.59 -9.25
CA PRO A 311 15.18 2.58 -10.18
C PRO A 311 15.81 2.73 -11.57
N PHE A 312 16.16 3.96 -11.96
CA PHE A 312 16.81 4.22 -13.25
C PHE A 312 18.27 3.79 -13.24
N ILE A 313 18.98 3.97 -12.10
CA ILE A 313 20.35 3.41 -11.93
C ILE A 313 20.32 1.89 -12.12
N ALA A 314 19.41 1.18 -11.45
CA ALA A 314 19.28 -0.27 -11.63
C ALA A 314 18.99 -0.65 -13.09
N ARG A 315 18.13 0.13 -13.77
CA ARG A 315 17.79 -0.11 -15.16
C ARG A 315 18.97 0.17 -16.10
N MET A 316 19.74 1.24 -15.89
CA MET A 316 20.94 1.53 -16.67
C MET A 316 22.00 0.43 -16.52
N LYS A 317 22.27 -0.05 -15.30
CA LYS A 317 23.18 -1.18 -15.07
C LYS A 317 22.74 -2.45 -15.80
N LYS A 318 21.43 -2.70 -15.90
CA LYS A 318 20.90 -3.79 -16.71
C LYS A 318 21.08 -3.56 -18.21
N LEU A 319 20.78 -2.35 -18.71
CA LEU A 319 20.87 -2.02 -20.13
C LEU A 319 22.33 -2.01 -20.64
N ALA A 320 23.29 -1.65 -19.81
CA ALA A 320 24.71 -1.74 -20.13
C ALA A 320 25.14 -3.16 -20.48
N LYS A 321 24.50 -4.18 -19.88
CA LYS A 321 24.78 -5.60 -20.14
C LYS A 321 23.85 -6.21 -21.19
N GLN A 322 22.60 -5.75 -21.24
CA GLN A 322 21.54 -6.27 -22.10
C GLN A 322 20.73 -5.10 -22.70
N PRO A 323 21.23 -4.46 -23.75
CA PRO A 323 20.53 -3.38 -24.44
C PRO A 323 19.20 -3.86 -25.03
N ASP A 324 18.14 -3.02 -24.92
CA ASP A 324 16.82 -3.31 -25.49
C ASP A 324 16.48 -2.50 -26.75
N GLY A 325 17.44 -1.71 -27.25
CA GLY A 325 17.31 -0.91 -28.47
C GLY A 325 16.42 0.33 -28.35
N LYS A 326 15.88 0.62 -27.19
CA LYS A 326 15.01 1.80 -26.97
C LYS A 326 15.84 3.07 -26.87
N ARG A 327 15.26 4.18 -27.36
CA ARG A 327 15.81 5.52 -27.12
C ARG A 327 15.31 6.03 -25.79
N ILE A 328 16.23 6.42 -24.91
CA ILE A 328 15.91 6.79 -23.53
C ILE A 328 16.50 8.16 -23.22
N ASP A 329 15.65 9.07 -22.75
CA ASP A 329 16.03 10.36 -22.19
C ASP A 329 15.74 10.34 -20.68
N LEU A 330 16.76 10.47 -19.83
CA LEU A 330 16.66 10.51 -18.38
C LEU A 330 16.82 11.94 -17.88
N PHE A 331 15.79 12.49 -17.25
CA PHE A 331 15.81 13.77 -16.55
C PHE A 331 15.97 13.53 -15.05
N HIS A 332 17.11 13.94 -14.50
CA HIS A 332 17.37 13.90 -13.06
C HIS A 332 17.29 15.29 -12.47
N THR A 333 16.39 15.51 -11.51
CA THR A 333 16.26 16.78 -10.79
C THR A 333 16.78 16.62 -9.35
N THR A 334 17.64 17.53 -8.92
CA THR A 334 18.21 17.53 -7.58
C THR A 334 18.27 18.96 -7.01
N THR A 335 18.23 19.07 -5.68
CA THR A 335 18.44 20.36 -4.99
C THR A 335 19.93 20.66 -4.80
N ASN A 336 20.74 19.62 -4.62
CA ASN A 336 22.18 19.73 -4.38
C ASN A 336 22.94 19.06 -5.53
N LEU A 337 23.95 19.75 -6.05
CA LEU A 337 24.86 19.19 -7.04
C LEU A 337 26.05 18.57 -6.30
N ASP A 338 26.26 17.28 -6.52
CA ASP A 338 27.49 16.57 -6.15
C ASP A 338 28.16 16.12 -7.44
N ALA A 339 29.37 16.64 -7.70
CA ALA A 339 30.06 16.41 -8.97
C ALA A 339 30.42 14.93 -9.18
N GLU A 340 30.85 14.23 -8.13
CA GLU A 340 31.22 12.82 -8.18
C GLU A 340 29.98 11.94 -8.49
N ALA A 341 28.86 12.20 -7.80
CA ALA A 341 27.63 11.48 -8.05
C ALA A 341 27.07 11.71 -9.47
N VAL A 342 27.20 12.93 -10.01
CA VAL A 342 26.81 13.24 -11.40
C VAL A 342 27.73 12.54 -12.39
N GLU A 343 29.05 12.49 -12.14
CA GLU A 343 30.01 11.81 -13.00
C GLU A 343 29.73 10.29 -13.05
N MET A 344 29.48 9.66 -11.89
CA MET A 344 29.06 8.25 -11.81
C MET A 344 27.78 8.00 -12.58
N LEU A 345 26.76 8.88 -12.43
CA LEU A 345 25.50 8.76 -13.13
C LEU A 345 25.67 8.93 -14.66
N GLN A 346 26.53 9.86 -15.10
CA GLN A 346 26.85 10.05 -16.50
C GLN A 346 27.61 8.85 -17.09
N HIS A 347 28.49 8.24 -16.30
CA HIS A 347 29.17 7.02 -16.70
C HIS A 347 28.16 5.87 -16.91
N ASP A 348 27.26 5.62 -15.96
CA ASP A 348 26.21 4.60 -16.08
C ASP A 348 25.28 4.88 -17.28
N ALA A 349 24.92 6.15 -17.51
CA ALA A 349 24.09 6.57 -18.63
C ALA A 349 24.77 6.30 -19.99
N ASN A 350 26.07 6.61 -20.10
CA ASN A 350 26.87 6.37 -21.32
C ASN A 350 26.93 4.87 -21.63
N LEU A 351 27.23 4.02 -20.65
CA LEU A 351 27.26 2.56 -20.81
C LEU A 351 25.92 1.98 -21.23
N ALA A 352 24.82 2.58 -20.77
CA ALA A 352 23.46 2.16 -21.08
C ALA A 352 22.88 2.79 -22.36
N ASN A 353 23.64 3.65 -23.05
CA ASN A 353 23.16 4.46 -24.18
C ASN A 353 21.90 5.29 -23.82
N VAL A 354 21.89 5.89 -22.64
CA VAL A 354 20.83 6.76 -22.11
C VAL A 354 21.28 8.21 -22.19
N LYS A 355 20.46 9.09 -22.75
CA LYS A 355 20.73 10.53 -22.75
C LYS A 355 20.34 11.14 -21.41
N LEU A 356 21.35 11.56 -20.64
CA LEU A 356 21.16 12.15 -19.31
C LEU A 356 21.00 13.67 -19.40
N HIS A 357 20.00 14.18 -18.68
CA HIS A 357 19.73 15.59 -18.45
C HIS A 357 19.70 15.84 -16.94
N VAL A 358 20.72 16.53 -16.40
CA VAL A 358 20.79 16.87 -14.96
C VAL A 358 20.32 18.31 -14.77
N LEU A 359 19.35 18.50 -13.88
CA LEU A 359 18.82 19.81 -13.52
C LEU A 359 18.96 20.04 -12.02
N VAL A 360 19.62 21.14 -11.66
CA VAL A 360 19.74 21.62 -10.29
C VAL A 360 18.72 22.72 -10.06
N GLU A 361 17.76 22.50 -9.14
CA GLU A 361 16.60 23.40 -9.00
C GLU A 361 17.00 24.87 -8.79
N ALA A 362 18.03 25.14 -8.00
CA ALA A 362 18.50 26.50 -7.72
C ALA A 362 19.11 27.20 -8.94
N ARG A 363 19.73 26.45 -9.87
CA ARG A 363 20.40 26.99 -11.08
C ARG A 363 19.48 26.98 -12.29
N ASP A 364 18.79 25.86 -12.49
CA ASP A 364 18.08 25.58 -13.75
C ASP A 364 16.57 25.76 -13.60
N GLY A 365 16.06 26.03 -12.39
CA GLY A 365 14.63 26.07 -12.09
C GLY A 365 13.96 24.69 -12.13
N ARG A 366 12.68 24.65 -11.84
CA ARG A 366 11.91 23.40 -11.78
C ARG A 366 11.69 22.78 -13.16
N LEU A 367 11.82 21.45 -13.22
CA LEU A 367 11.44 20.68 -14.39
C LEU A 367 9.90 20.62 -14.50
N ASN A 368 9.37 20.84 -15.70
CA ASN A 368 7.97 20.68 -16.02
C ASN A 368 7.79 19.95 -17.37
N ALA A 369 6.58 19.61 -17.71
CA ALA A 369 6.27 18.89 -18.95
C ALA A 369 6.70 19.68 -20.21
N GLU A 370 6.59 21.01 -20.20
CA GLU A 370 6.99 21.83 -21.35
C GLU A 370 8.48 21.70 -21.67
N ARG A 371 9.34 21.74 -20.65
CA ARG A 371 10.80 21.59 -20.82
C ARG A 371 11.15 20.20 -21.36
N ILE A 372 10.46 19.16 -20.89
CA ILE A 372 10.64 17.78 -21.38
C ILE A 372 10.20 17.70 -22.85
N CYS A 373 9.03 18.22 -23.18
CA CYS A 373 8.51 18.23 -24.56
C CYS A 373 9.45 18.96 -25.53
N ARG A 374 10.07 20.06 -25.09
CA ARG A 374 11.05 20.82 -25.89
C ARG A 374 12.35 20.04 -26.10
N ALA A 375 12.83 19.35 -25.06
CA ALA A 375 14.05 18.52 -25.15
C ALA A 375 13.82 17.22 -25.93
N VAL A 376 12.61 16.67 -25.92
CA VAL A 376 12.21 15.43 -26.60
C VAL A 376 11.00 15.69 -27.52
N PRO A 377 11.20 16.20 -28.75
CA PRO A 377 10.08 16.56 -29.64
C PRO A 377 9.11 15.41 -29.95
N LYS A 378 9.59 14.16 -29.92
CA LYS A 378 8.76 12.95 -30.15
C LYS A 378 8.21 12.35 -28.86
N TRP A 379 7.98 13.14 -27.82
CA TRP A 379 7.51 12.68 -26.51
C TRP A 379 6.15 11.94 -26.56
N LYS A 380 5.26 12.27 -27.51
CA LYS A 380 3.97 11.59 -27.69
C LYS A 380 4.09 10.10 -28.03
N SER A 381 5.22 9.67 -28.63
CA SER A 381 5.52 8.28 -28.94
C SER A 381 6.36 7.60 -27.85
N SER A 382 6.37 8.16 -26.65
CA SER A 382 7.18 7.67 -25.52
C SER A 382 6.28 7.23 -24.36
N ASP A 383 6.76 6.28 -23.57
CA ASP A 383 6.26 6.10 -22.20
C ASP A 383 7.07 6.96 -21.26
N ILE A 384 6.38 7.52 -20.27
CA ILE A 384 6.99 8.33 -19.23
C ILE A 384 7.05 7.52 -17.95
N TRP A 385 8.26 7.37 -17.39
CA TRP A 385 8.50 6.67 -16.14
C TRP A 385 8.98 7.68 -15.11
N PHE A 386 8.17 7.91 -14.09
CA PHE A 386 8.42 8.90 -13.04
C PHE A 386 8.66 8.22 -11.69
N CYS A 387 9.75 8.61 -11.02
CA CYS A 387 10.01 8.26 -9.64
C CYS A 387 10.52 9.49 -8.88
N GLY A 388 9.86 9.85 -7.78
CA GLY A 388 10.17 11.06 -7.01
C GLY A 388 9.02 11.53 -6.13
N PRO A 389 9.04 12.79 -5.66
CA PRO A 389 7.99 13.36 -4.82
C PRO A 389 6.61 13.27 -5.47
N ALA A 390 5.60 12.81 -4.72
CA ALA A 390 4.26 12.54 -5.24
C ALA A 390 3.60 13.77 -5.91
N GLY A 391 3.72 14.96 -5.29
CA GLY A 391 3.18 16.19 -5.85
C GLY A 391 3.78 16.53 -7.22
N PHE A 392 5.09 16.35 -7.37
CA PHE A 392 5.77 16.58 -8.63
C PHE A 392 5.30 15.60 -9.72
N GLY A 393 5.16 14.31 -9.39
CA GLY A 393 4.62 13.32 -10.31
C GLY A 393 3.18 13.60 -10.73
N HIS A 394 2.35 14.04 -9.77
CA HIS A 394 0.96 14.43 -10.06
C HIS A 394 0.88 15.61 -11.05
N ASP A 395 1.68 16.65 -10.82
CA ASP A 395 1.71 17.83 -11.70
C ASP A 395 2.20 17.47 -13.10
N LEU A 396 3.28 16.69 -13.22
CA LEU A 396 3.77 16.22 -14.52
C LEU A 396 2.71 15.38 -15.25
N ARG A 397 2.08 14.42 -14.56
CA ARG A 397 1.04 13.59 -15.18
C ARG A 397 -0.11 14.43 -15.70
N ARG A 398 -0.62 15.35 -14.88
CA ARG A 398 -1.70 16.25 -15.27
C ARG A 398 -1.32 17.07 -16.51
N ASP A 399 -0.12 17.65 -16.52
CA ASP A 399 0.35 18.49 -17.62
C ASP A 399 0.57 17.71 -18.91
N PHE A 400 1.11 16.47 -18.84
CA PHE A 400 1.27 15.61 -20.01
C PHE A 400 -0.08 15.13 -20.56
N CYS A 401 -1.01 14.71 -19.71
CA CYS A 401 -2.36 14.31 -20.12
C CYS A 401 -3.12 15.49 -20.76
N ALA A 402 -3.00 16.69 -20.22
CA ALA A 402 -3.57 17.90 -20.83
C ALA A 402 -2.99 18.23 -22.22
N ARG A 403 -1.76 17.76 -22.51
CA ARG A 403 -1.10 17.89 -23.83
C ARG A 403 -1.40 16.71 -24.77
N GLY A 404 -2.22 15.75 -24.32
CA GLY A 404 -2.68 14.60 -25.12
C GLY A 404 -1.82 13.34 -24.98
N LEU A 405 -1.09 13.16 -23.86
CA LEU A 405 -0.54 11.86 -23.50
C LEU A 405 -1.66 10.98 -22.96
N ASP A 406 -1.68 9.72 -23.34
CA ASP A 406 -2.57 8.74 -22.72
C ASP A 406 -2.14 8.53 -21.24
N SER A 407 -3.13 8.42 -20.37
CA SER A 407 -2.88 8.21 -18.94
C SER A 407 -2.11 6.92 -18.63
N ASP A 408 -2.27 5.92 -19.47
CA ASP A 408 -1.63 4.60 -19.34
C ASP A 408 -0.16 4.61 -19.75
N ASP A 409 0.25 5.63 -20.51
CA ASP A 409 1.65 5.86 -20.89
C ASP A 409 2.47 6.61 -19.82
N PHE A 410 1.83 7.00 -18.70
CA PHE A 410 2.51 7.64 -17.58
C PHE A 410 2.58 6.70 -16.38
N HIS A 411 3.75 6.12 -16.16
CA HIS A 411 4.04 5.17 -15.09
C HIS A 411 4.67 5.89 -13.90
N GLN A 412 4.09 5.72 -12.72
CA GLN A 412 4.61 6.33 -11.49
C GLN A 412 4.69 5.30 -10.38
N GLU A 413 5.80 5.28 -9.65
CA GLU A 413 5.93 4.57 -8.38
C GLU A 413 5.62 5.52 -7.22
N LEU A 414 4.78 5.07 -6.29
CA LEU A 414 4.35 5.83 -5.14
C LEU A 414 5.07 5.33 -3.89
N PHE A 415 5.97 6.14 -3.32
CA PHE A 415 6.65 5.79 -2.07
C PHE A 415 5.86 6.15 -0.81
N GLU A 416 4.60 6.54 -0.93
CA GLU A 416 3.71 6.83 0.18
C GLU A 416 3.01 5.55 0.65
N MET A 417 3.71 4.73 1.45
CA MET A 417 3.18 3.47 1.99
C MET A 417 2.51 3.64 3.36
N ARG A 418 2.10 4.88 3.71
CA ARG A 418 1.36 5.22 4.94
C ARG A 418 0.19 6.18 4.65
#